data_0ca01c76058d69660440b47c11dafa16
#
_entry.id   0ca01c76058d69660440b47c11dafa16
#
_cell.length_a   1.000
_cell.length_b   1.000
_cell.length_c   1.000
_cell.angle_alpha   90.00
_cell.angle_beta   90.00
_cell.angle_gamma   90.00
#
_symmetry.space_group_name_H-M   'P 1'
#
loop_
_entity.id
_entity.type
_entity.pdbx_description
1 polymer ?
#
loop_
_entity_poly.entity_id
_entity_poly.type
_entity_poly.pdbx_seq_one_letter_code
_entity_poly.pdbx_strand_id
1 'polypeptide(L)'
;VSEIKDYVDHRPANFRLLFMVDEVGQYIGTDTNLLLNLQSILEKVGSECGGKVWIVCTGQEAIDEIIKVRMDEFSRIQARFKTRLSLSSSAVDEVIQKRLLKKTPEADEVLRKVYSENDYVLKNLFSFTDSILDIKGYGGEGEFEVNYPFVPYQFILIQKIFSEIRKHGAAGKHYSGAERSMLDGFQIVAKSIQDKDEHAIAPLYPFYDSVHTFLDG
;
A
#
# COMPACT_ATOMS: atom_id res chain seq x y z
N VAL A 1 24.45 -7.91 21.20
CA VAL A 1 23.35 -8.75 21.74
C VAL A 1 23.48 -8.89 23.25
N SER A 2 24.70 -9.04 23.79
CA SER A 2 24.93 -9.19 25.25
C SER A 2 24.27 -8.08 26.08
N GLU A 3 24.40 -6.83 25.71
CA GLU A 3 23.77 -5.68 26.39
C GLU A 3 22.24 -5.76 26.37
N ILE A 4 21.68 -6.18 25.22
CA ILE A 4 20.22 -6.38 25.06
C ILE A 4 19.75 -7.50 25.98
N LYS A 5 20.52 -8.60 26.02
CA LYS A 5 20.23 -9.73 26.92
C LYS A 5 20.25 -9.28 28.37
N ASP A 6 21.31 -8.61 28.81
CA ASP A 6 21.45 -8.09 30.16
C ASP A 6 20.27 -7.16 30.52
N TYR A 7 19.89 -6.25 29.61
CA TYR A 7 18.75 -5.37 29.78
C TYR A 7 17.44 -6.13 30.02
N VAL A 8 17.13 -7.13 29.16
CA VAL A 8 15.86 -7.86 29.27
C VAL A 8 15.82 -8.85 30.43
N ASP A 9 16.98 -9.35 30.88
CA ASP A 9 17.07 -10.26 32.02
C ASP A 9 16.76 -9.56 33.35
N HIS A 10 17.05 -8.27 33.46
CA HIS A 10 16.68 -7.43 34.60
C HIS A 10 15.20 -6.94 34.55
N ARG A 11 14.41 -7.35 33.59
CA ARG A 11 13.00 -6.98 33.46
C ARG A 11 12.06 -8.11 33.89
N PRO A 12 10.81 -7.79 34.28
CA PRO A 12 9.82 -8.81 34.66
C PRO A 12 9.66 -9.90 33.58
N ALA A 13 9.22 -11.09 34.00
CA ALA A 13 9.11 -12.24 33.10
C ALA A 13 8.16 -12.00 31.89
N ASN A 14 7.15 -11.15 32.05
CA ASN A 14 6.21 -10.77 31.03
C ASN A 14 6.70 -9.61 30.13
N PHE A 15 7.87 -9.03 30.40
CA PHE A 15 8.43 -7.96 29.57
C PHE A 15 8.83 -8.49 28.19
N ARG A 16 8.56 -7.70 27.16
CA ARG A 16 8.98 -7.95 25.79
C ARG A 16 9.58 -6.68 25.19
N LEU A 17 10.71 -6.84 24.51
CA LEU A 17 11.36 -5.78 23.76
C LEU A 17 11.11 -6.02 22.28
N LEU A 18 10.56 -5.02 21.58
CA LEU A 18 10.29 -5.08 20.16
C LEU A 18 11.19 -4.09 19.41
N PHE A 19 11.97 -4.59 18.48
CA PHE A 19 12.65 -3.79 17.47
C PHE A 19 11.83 -3.78 16.20
N MET A 20 11.56 -2.58 15.68
CA MET A 20 10.92 -2.37 14.39
C MET A 20 11.94 -1.73 13.46
N VAL A 21 12.30 -2.42 12.38
CA VAL A 21 13.30 -1.99 11.40
C VAL A 21 12.61 -1.81 10.07
N ASP A 22 12.52 -0.57 9.63
CA ASP A 22 11.86 -0.23 8.37
C ASP A 22 12.84 -0.32 7.20
N GLU A 23 12.34 -0.79 6.06
CA GLU A 23 13.07 -0.88 4.78
C GLU A 23 14.46 -1.56 4.89
N VAL A 24 14.55 -2.62 5.68
CA VAL A 24 15.82 -3.31 5.94
C VAL A 24 16.54 -3.76 4.66
N GLY A 25 15.78 -4.13 3.62
CA GLY A 25 16.31 -4.52 2.32
C GLY A 25 17.05 -3.38 1.60
N GLN A 26 16.54 -2.14 1.68
CA GLN A 26 17.21 -0.97 1.11
C GLN A 26 18.51 -0.65 1.85
N TYR A 27 18.52 -0.74 3.17
CA TYR A 27 19.72 -0.51 3.97
C TYR A 27 20.82 -1.51 3.67
N ILE A 28 20.48 -2.78 3.51
CA ILE A 28 21.44 -3.84 3.19
C ILE A 28 21.91 -3.73 1.75
N GLY A 29 21.02 -3.44 0.80
CA GLY A 29 21.33 -3.35 -0.62
C GLY A 29 22.07 -4.59 -1.11
N THR A 30 23.26 -4.39 -1.68
CA THR A 30 24.14 -5.46 -2.17
C THR A 30 25.26 -5.84 -1.20
N ASP A 31 25.29 -5.28 0.01
CA ASP A 31 26.35 -5.54 0.98
C ASP A 31 26.13 -6.86 1.74
N THR A 32 26.89 -7.87 1.34
CA THR A 32 26.86 -9.20 1.94
C THR A 32 27.27 -9.19 3.43
N ASN A 33 28.14 -8.26 3.87
CA ASN A 33 28.55 -8.19 5.25
C ASN A 33 27.41 -7.72 6.15
N LEU A 34 26.63 -6.72 5.71
CA LEU A 34 25.44 -6.27 6.45
C LEU A 34 24.40 -7.39 6.54
N LEU A 35 24.25 -8.16 5.49
CA LEU A 35 23.37 -9.32 5.44
C LEU A 35 23.76 -10.38 6.48
N LEU A 36 25.04 -10.76 6.51
CA LEU A 36 25.59 -11.71 7.48
C LEU A 36 25.52 -11.18 8.91
N ASN A 37 25.72 -9.89 9.11
CA ASN A 37 25.55 -9.24 10.41
C ASN A 37 24.11 -9.34 10.91
N LEU A 38 23.13 -9.05 10.05
CA LEU A 38 21.71 -9.20 10.38
C LEU A 38 21.40 -10.65 10.76
N GLN A 39 21.85 -11.62 9.97
CA GLN A 39 21.69 -13.04 10.28
C GLN A 39 22.26 -13.38 11.66
N SER A 40 23.48 -12.97 11.95
CA SER A 40 24.14 -13.22 13.22
C SER A 40 23.37 -12.59 14.41
N ILE A 41 22.83 -11.38 14.23
CA ILE A 41 22.02 -10.72 15.25
C ILE A 41 20.74 -11.52 15.51
N LEU A 42 20.02 -11.93 14.45
CA LEU A 42 18.77 -12.69 14.56
C LEU A 42 18.99 -14.04 15.27
N GLU A 43 20.08 -14.74 14.94
CA GLU A 43 20.44 -16.02 15.55
C GLU A 43 20.74 -15.86 17.05
N LYS A 44 21.58 -14.88 17.40
CA LYS A 44 21.95 -14.61 18.80
C LYS A 44 20.77 -14.14 19.64
N VAL A 45 19.92 -13.24 19.09
CA VAL A 45 18.70 -12.80 19.77
C VAL A 45 17.77 -13.99 20.02
N GLY A 46 17.60 -14.87 19.02
CA GLY A 46 16.75 -16.05 19.13
C GLY A 46 17.25 -17.06 20.16
N SER A 47 18.57 -17.26 20.27
CA SER A 47 19.18 -18.26 21.17
C SER A 47 19.41 -17.72 22.59
N GLU A 48 19.76 -16.42 22.74
CA GLU A 48 20.25 -15.89 24.01
C GLU A 48 19.19 -15.13 24.81
N CYS A 49 18.17 -14.54 24.15
CA CYS A 49 17.21 -13.66 24.83
C CYS A 49 15.92 -14.36 25.30
N GLY A 50 15.83 -15.69 25.25
CA GLY A 50 14.72 -16.47 25.81
C GLY A 50 13.32 -16.07 25.34
N GLY A 51 13.18 -15.58 24.10
CA GLY A 51 11.91 -15.12 23.53
C GLY A 51 11.43 -13.76 24.04
N LYS A 52 12.22 -13.05 24.83
CA LYS A 52 11.87 -11.70 25.33
C LYS A 52 12.09 -10.60 24.29
N VAL A 53 12.87 -10.85 23.24
CA VAL A 53 13.20 -9.87 22.19
C VAL A 53 12.58 -10.31 20.87
N TRP A 54 11.89 -9.37 20.24
CA TRP A 54 11.22 -9.55 18.96
C TRP A 54 11.79 -8.57 17.96
N ILE A 55 11.95 -9.00 16.70
CA ILE A 55 12.42 -8.16 15.61
C ILE A 55 11.40 -8.27 14.47
N VAL A 56 10.85 -7.13 14.09
CA VAL A 56 9.95 -6.97 12.93
C VAL A 56 10.66 -6.11 11.89
N CYS A 57 10.80 -6.65 10.70
CA CYS A 57 11.40 -5.94 9.58
C CYS A 57 10.36 -5.71 8.50
N THR A 58 10.39 -4.54 7.86
CA THR A 58 9.64 -4.26 6.64
C THR A 58 10.57 -4.23 5.43
N GLY A 59 10.00 -4.45 4.24
CA GLY A 59 10.68 -4.31 2.97
C GLY A 59 9.66 -3.99 1.87
N GLN A 60 9.99 -3.13 0.94
CA GLN A 60 9.09 -2.74 -0.16
C GLN A 60 9.05 -3.77 -1.28
N GLU A 61 10.17 -4.42 -1.56
CA GLU A 61 10.21 -5.51 -2.52
C GLU A 61 10.08 -6.82 -1.77
N ALA A 62 9.35 -7.76 -2.37
CA ALA A 62 9.42 -9.11 -1.88
C ALA A 62 10.91 -9.46 -1.80
N ILE A 63 11.35 -9.80 -0.61
CA ILE A 63 12.70 -10.31 -0.34
C ILE A 63 13.10 -11.32 -1.43
N ASP A 64 12.14 -11.96 -2.07
CA ASP A 64 12.26 -12.88 -3.19
C ASP A 64 12.83 -12.30 -4.50
N GLU A 65 12.73 -10.98 -4.76
CA GLU A 65 13.33 -10.38 -5.97
C GLU A 65 14.80 -10.04 -5.79
N ILE A 66 15.20 -9.67 -4.59
CA ILE A 66 16.62 -9.53 -4.21
C ILE A 66 17.30 -10.91 -4.24
N ILE A 67 16.54 -11.97 -3.92
CA ILE A 67 16.98 -13.38 -3.88
C ILE A 67 17.32 -13.94 -5.27
N LYS A 68 16.67 -13.52 -6.34
CA LYS A 68 16.95 -14.06 -7.71
C LYS A 68 18.41 -13.89 -8.12
N VAL A 69 19.15 -13.01 -7.47
CA VAL A 69 20.56 -12.76 -7.75
C VAL A 69 21.51 -13.59 -6.87
N ARG A 70 21.06 -14.04 -5.66
CA ARG A 70 21.92 -14.77 -4.70
C ARG A 70 21.10 -15.75 -3.84
N MET A 71 20.56 -16.80 -4.46
CA MET A 71 19.61 -17.73 -3.83
C MET A 71 20.06 -18.37 -2.51
N ASP A 72 21.35 -18.64 -2.32
CA ASP A 72 21.81 -19.44 -1.17
C ASP A 72 22.01 -18.67 0.13
N GLU A 73 22.38 -17.40 0.07
CA GLU A 73 22.68 -16.60 1.28
C GLU A 73 21.41 -15.99 1.89
N PHE A 74 20.46 -15.59 1.06
CA PHE A 74 19.19 -15.00 1.51
C PHE A 74 18.21 -16.05 2.05
N SER A 75 18.20 -17.25 1.52
CA SER A 75 17.36 -18.34 2.02
C SER A 75 17.64 -18.65 3.49
N ARG A 76 18.90 -18.46 3.93
CA ARG A 76 19.32 -18.61 5.34
C ARG A 76 18.71 -17.57 6.25
N ILE A 77 18.60 -16.31 5.81
CA ILE A 77 17.95 -15.25 6.59
C ILE A 77 16.44 -15.43 6.64
N GLN A 78 15.83 -15.77 5.49
CA GLN A 78 14.41 -16.07 5.45
C GLN A 78 14.01 -17.19 6.41
N ALA A 79 14.86 -18.20 6.58
CA ALA A 79 14.62 -19.28 7.53
C ALA A 79 14.57 -18.80 9.00
N ARG A 80 15.12 -17.60 9.30
CA ARG A 80 15.11 -17.01 10.66
C ARG A 80 13.83 -16.19 10.94
N PHE A 81 13.14 -15.69 9.90
CA PHE A 81 11.83 -15.07 10.03
C PHE A 81 10.72 -16.11 9.90
N LYS A 82 10.20 -16.58 11.03
CA LYS A 82 9.16 -17.62 11.08
C LYS A 82 7.80 -17.12 10.58
N THR A 83 7.51 -15.85 10.78
CA THR A 83 6.26 -15.23 10.37
C THR A 83 6.54 -14.23 9.26
N ARG A 84 5.89 -14.43 8.11
CA ARG A 84 5.95 -13.54 6.96
C ARG A 84 4.57 -13.06 6.64
N LEU A 85 4.42 -11.76 6.48
CA LEU A 85 3.18 -11.12 6.11
C LEU A 85 3.42 -10.37 4.81
N SER A 86 2.70 -10.73 3.78
CA SER A 86 2.69 -9.99 2.52
C SER A 86 1.51 -9.04 2.54
N LEU A 87 1.80 -7.75 2.42
CA LEU A 87 0.79 -6.73 2.19
C LEU A 87 0.62 -6.62 0.68
N SER A 88 -0.47 -7.17 0.16
CA SER A 88 -0.78 -7.03 -1.25
C SER A 88 -1.31 -5.64 -1.55
N SER A 89 -0.97 -5.10 -2.72
CA SER A 89 -1.51 -3.83 -3.22
C SER A 89 -3.03 -3.85 -3.48
N SER A 90 -3.69 -5.01 -3.34
CA SER A 90 -5.14 -5.14 -3.43
C SER A 90 -5.91 -4.33 -2.36
N ALA A 91 -5.20 -3.82 -1.34
CA ALA A 91 -5.79 -2.99 -0.28
C ALA A 91 -5.63 -1.48 -0.52
N VAL A 92 -5.09 -1.03 -1.65
CA VAL A 92 -4.89 0.40 -1.91
C VAL A 92 -6.23 1.14 -1.96
N ASP A 93 -7.25 0.52 -2.54
CA ASP A 93 -8.62 1.07 -2.57
C ASP A 93 -9.14 1.29 -1.15
N GLU A 94 -8.95 0.30 -0.27
CA GLU A 94 -9.36 0.39 1.12
C GLU A 94 -8.59 1.49 1.88
N VAL A 95 -7.32 1.68 1.59
CA VAL A 95 -6.51 2.77 2.16
C VAL A 95 -7.04 4.12 1.71
N ILE A 96 -7.32 4.29 0.41
CA ILE A 96 -7.90 5.53 -0.12
C ILE A 96 -9.25 5.79 0.55
N GLN A 97 -10.15 4.83 0.58
CA GLN A 97 -11.48 4.94 1.19
C GLN A 97 -11.40 5.31 2.67
N LYS A 98 -10.58 4.61 3.45
CA LYS A 98 -10.53 4.79 4.91
C LYS A 98 -9.68 5.97 5.37
N ARG A 99 -8.70 6.42 4.59
CA ARG A 99 -7.75 7.44 4.99
C ARG A 99 -7.97 8.76 4.27
N LEU A 100 -8.21 8.73 2.97
CA LEU A 100 -8.39 9.93 2.15
C LEU A 100 -9.87 10.33 2.05
N LEU A 101 -10.77 9.35 1.89
CA LEU A 101 -12.19 9.59 1.59
C LEU A 101 -13.11 9.37 2.80
N LYS A 102 -12.55 9.31 4.01
CA LYS A 102 -13.37 9.13 5.22
C LYS A 102 -14.31 10.32 5.39
N LYS A 103 -15.62 10.04 5.46
CA LYS A 103 -16.69 11.03 5.64
C LYS A 103 -16.97 11.28 7.11
N THR A 104 -17.58 12.42 7.38
CA THR A 104 -18.26 12.66 8.66
C THR A 104 -19.67 12.05 8.62
N PRO A 105 -20.32 11.80 9.77
CA PRO A 105 -21.68 11.29 9.79
C PRO A 105 -22.67 12.18 9.02
N GLU A 106 -22.49 13.49 9.08
CA GLU A 106 -23.34 14.47 8.38
C GLU A 106 -23.16 14.35 6.86
N ALA A 107 -21.93 14.16 6.40
CA ALA A 107 -21.65 13.95 4.97
C ALA A 107 -22.25 12.63 4.48
N ASP A 108 -22.21 11.57 5.29
CA ASP A 108 -22.81 10.28 4.95
C ASP A 108 -24.33 10.41 4.74
N GLU A 109 -25.03 11.18 5.60
CA GLU A 109 -26.48 11.42 5.41
C GLU A 109 -26.77 12.16 4.10
N VAL A 110 -25.99 13.20 3.78
CA VAL A 110 -26.13 13.94 2.53
C VAL A 110 -25.89 13.04 1.32
N LEU A 111 -24.83 12.24 1.33
CA LEU A 111 -24.48 11.34 0.23
C LEU A 111 -25.53 10.25 0.00
N ARG A 112 -26.12 9.69 1.04
CA ARG A 112 -27.25 8.76 0.92
C ARG A 112 -28.43 9.40 0.20
N LYS A 113 -28.77 10.64 0.57
CA LYS A 113 -29.84 11.38 -0.11
C LYS A 113 -29.49 11.61 -1.59
N VAL A 114 -28.26 12.08 -1.87
CA VAL A 114 -27.81 12.29 -3.25
C VAL A 114 -27.92 10.99 -4.06
N TYR A 115 -27.48 9.86 -3.49
CA TYR A 115 -27.57 8.58 -4.18
C TYR A 115 -29.04 8.16 -4.43
N SER A 116 -29.89 8.24 -3.41
CA SER A 116 -31.29 7.83 -3.53
C SER A 116 -32.08 8.65 -4.57
N GLU A 117 -31.74 9.92 -4.74
CA GLU A 117 -32.36 10.80 -5.72
C GLU A 117 -31.82 10.60 -7.15
N ASN A 118 -30.59 10.05 -7.29
CA ASN A 118 -29.88 9.96 -8.56
C ASN A 118 -29.46 8.54 -8.97
N ASP A 119 -29.87 7.50 -8.26
CA ASP A 119 -29.38 6.13 -8.46
C ASP A 119 -29.53 5.62 -9.90
N TYR A 120 -30.67 5.92 -10.52
CA TYR A 120 -30.95 5.56 -11.91
C TYR A 120 -30.00 6.27 -12.88
N VAL A 121 -29.75 7.56 -12.67
CA VAL A 121 -28.82 8.35 -13.50
C VAL A 121 -27.41 7.83 -13.36
N LEU A 122 -26.95 7.59 -12.12
CA LEU A 122 -25.61 7.09 -11.83
C LEU A 122 -25.37 5.69 -12.43
N LYS A 123 -26.35 4.80 -12.31
CA LYS A 123 -26.30 3.45 -12.91
C LYS A 123 -26.21 3.48 -14.44
N ASN A 124 -26.96 4.37 -15.07
CA ASN A 124 -26.90 4.50 -16.53
C ASN A 124 -25.62 5.19 -17.00
N LEU A 125 -25.19 6.25 -16.31
CA LEU A 125 -23.99 7.02 -16.66
C LEU A 125 -22.71 6.16 -16.57
N PHE A 126 -22.65 5.29 -15.59
CA PHE A 126 -21.49 4.41 -15.33
C PHE A 126 -21.78 2.94 -15.64
N SER A 127 -22.57 2.70 -16.69
CA SER A 127 -22.80 1.37 -17.25
C SER A 127 -21.74 1.06 -18.29
N PHE A 128 -20.92 0.06 -18.07
CA PHE A 128 -19.88 -0.38 -18.98
C PHE A 128 -20.28 -1.71 -19.62
N THR A 129 -20.69 -1.65 -20.89
CA THR A 129 -20.93 -2.82 -21.72
C THR A 129 -19.71 -3.03 -22.62
N ASP A 130 -19.36 -4.26 -22.90
CA ASP A 130 -18.26 -4.64 -23.82
C ASP A 130 -16.84 -4.21 -23.38
N SER A 131 -16.63 -4.00 -22.07
CA SER A 131 -15.30 -3.71 -21.55
C SER A 131 -14.45 -4.98 -21.39
N ILE A 132 -13.20 -4.93 -21.88
CA ILE A 132 -12.20 -6.00 -21.64
C ILE A 132 -11.76 -6.03 -20.17
N LEU A 133 -11.83 -4.88 -19.49
CA LEU A 133 -11.56 -4.78 -18.06
C LEU A 133 -12.87 -4.98 -17.29
N ASP A 134 -12.79 -5.65 -16.16
CA ASP A 134 -13.91 -5.77 -15.21
C ASP A 134 -14.11 -4.43 -14.47
N ILE A 135 -14.51 -3.41 -15.24
CA ILE A 135 -14.81 -2.07 -14.71
C ILE A 135 -16.30 -1.93 -14.49
N LYS A 136 -16.66 -1.29 -13.39
CA LYS A 136 -18.04 -1.12 -12.95
C LYS A 136 -18.30 0.26 -12.37
N GLY A 137 -19.55 0.69 -12.46
CA GLY A 137 -20.07 1.82 -11.71
C GLY A 137 -20.38 1.45 -10.26
N TYR A 138 -21.27 2.20 -9.65
CA TYR A 138 -21.69 1.94 -8.27
C TYR A 138 -22.64 0.75 -8.19
N GLY A 139 -22.34 -0.21 -7.33
CA GLY A 139 -23.20 -1.36 -7.06
C GLY A 139 -24.35 -1.05 -6.10
N GLY A 140 -24.32 0.08 -5.40
CA GLY A 140 -25.35 0.52 -4.48
C GLY A 140 -24.91 1.72 -3.62
N GLU A 141 -25.82 2.13 -2.73
CA GLU A 141 -25.64 3.30 -1.84
C GLU A 141 -24.35 3.21 -1.01
N GLY A 142 -24.09 2.08 -0.36
CA GLY A 142 -22.89 1.94 0.47
C GLY A 142 -21.59 2.01 -0.33
N GLU A 143 -21.58 1.51 -1.58
CA GLU A 143 -20.41 1.64 -2.45
C GLU A 143 -20.24 3.08 -2.95
N PHE A 144 -21.33 3.81 -3.20
CA PHE A 144 -21.27 5.23 -3.50
C PHE A 144 -20.69 6.02 -2.33
N GLU A 145 -21.21 5.81 -1.14
CA GLU A 145 -20.82 6.50 0.09
C GLU A 145 -19.31 6.38 0.38
N VAL A 146 -18.76 5.17 0.31
CA VAL A 146 -17.33 4.95 0.61
C VAL A 146 -16.40 5.45 -0.48
N ASN A 147 -16.83 5.43 -1.76
CA ASN A 147 -15.98 5.82 -2.89
C ASN A 147 -16.12 7.30 -3.27
N TYR A 148 -17.24 7.96 -2.96
CA TYR A 148 -17.46 9.36 -3.33
C TYR A 148 -16.24 10.24 -2.95
N PRO A 149 -15.78 11.12 -3.84
CA PRO A 149 -16.37 11.53 -5.11
C PRO A 149 -15.95 10.69 -6.33
N PHE A 150 -15.25 9.57 -6.10
CA PHE A 150 -14.77 8.70 -7.18
C PHE A 150 -15.76 7.59 -7.51
N VAL A 151 -15.69 7.11 -8.76
CA VAL A 151 -16.46 5.96 -9.22
C VAL A 151 -15.59 4.69 -9.14
N PRO A 152 -16.12 3.52 -8.78
CA PRO A 152 -15.34 2.29 -8.63
C PRO A 152 -14.40 1.95 -9.79
N TYR A 153 -14.83 2.20 -11.05
CA TYR A 153 -13.98 1.94 -12.23
C TYR A 153 -12.66 2.72 -12.20
N GLN A 154 -12.64 3.92 -11.59
CA GLN A 154 -11.44 4.77 -11.56
C GLN A 154 -10.32 4.12 -10.74
N PHE A 155 -10.65 3.45 -9.64
CA PHE A 155 -9.65 2.72 -8.84
C PHE A 155 -9.01 1.61 -9.68
N ILE A 156 -9.82 0.80 -10.35
CA ILE A 156 -9.35 -0.31 -11.20
C ILE A 156 -8.48 0.21 -12.34
N LEU A 157 -8.94 1.26 -13.02
CA LEU A 157 -8.24 1.83 -14.17
C LEU A 157 -6.91 2.47 -13.77
N ILE A 158 -6.89 3.26 -12.71
CA ILE A 158 -5.68 3.91 -12.21
C ILE A 158 -4.64 2.88 -11.72
N GLN A 159 -5.07 1.86 -10.98
CA GLN A 159 -4.18 0.75 -10.60
C GLN A 159 -3.57 0.06 -11.82
N LYS A 160 -4.40 -0.19 -12.86
CA LYS A 160 -3.92 -0.79 -14.10
C LYS A 160 -2.90 0.09 -14.81
N ILE A 161 -3.16 1.41 -14.91
CA ILE A 161 -2.23 2.38 -15.50
C ILE A 161 -0.89 2.37 -14.76
N PHE A 162 -0.89 2.50 -13.43
CA PHE A 162 0.34 2.46 -12.65
C PHE A 162 1.07 1.12 -12.75
N SER A 163 0.34 0.00 -12.84
CA SER A 163 0.93 -1.31 -13.05
C SER A 163 1.64 -1.42 -14.40
N GLU A 164 1.02 -0.90 -15.48
CA GLU A 164 1.63 -0.94 -16.81
C GLU A 164 2.81 0.04 -16.94
N ILE A 165 2.75 1.21 -16.32
CA ILE A 165 3.88 2.14 -16.25
C ILE A 165 5.07 1.48 -15.53
N ARG A 166 4.83 0.75 -14.44
CA ARG A 166 5.88 0.01 -13.72
C ARG A 166 6.55 -1.05 -14.57
N LYS A 167 5.78 -1.73 -15.43
CA LYS A 167 6.30 -2.78 -16.32
C LYS A 167 7.07 -2.24 -17.52
N HIS A 168 6.63 -1.12 -18.07
CA HIS A 168 7.05 -0.62 -19.38
C HIS A 168 7.67 0.78 -19.37
N GLY A 169 7.57 1.52 -18.25
CA GLY A 169 8.09 2.88 -18.13
C GLY A 169 9.63 2.93 -18.16
N ALA A 170 10.17 4.01 -18.71
CA ALA A 170 11.62 4.23 -18.86
C ALA A 170 12.37 4.34 -17.52
N ALA A 171 11.68 4.67 -16.42
CA ALA A 171 12.26 4.82 -15.09
C ALA A 171 12.74 3.50 -14.44
N GLY A 172 12.54 2.34 -15.09
CA GLY A 172 13.09 1.06 -14.67
C GLY A 172 12.54 0.52 -13.34
N LYS A 173 13.06 -0.63 -12.92
CA LYS A 173 12.62 -1.45 -11.78
C LYS A 173 12.73 -0.81 -10.39
N HIS A 174 13.23 0.43 -10.27
CA HIS A 174 13.46 1.10 -8.97
C HIS A 174 12.28 1.93 -8.47
N TYR A 175 11.07 1.76 -9.04
CA TYR A 175 9.92 2.57 -8.67
C TYR A 175 9.17 2.02 -7.45
N SER A 176 9.75 2.20 -6.26
CA SER A 176 9.10 1.89 -4.97
C SER A 176 7.98 2.90 -4.58
N GLY A 177 7.82 3.95 -5.38
CA GLY A 177 6.90 5.06 -5.10
C GLY A 177 5.53 4.99 -5.79
N ALA A 178 5.23 3.96 -6.59
CA ALA A 178 4.00 3.94 -7.40
C ALA A 178 2.70 3.97 -6.57
N GLU A 179 2.67 3.31 -5.42
CA GLU A 179 1.50 3.34 -4.51
C GLU A 179 1.33 4.71 -3.85
N ARG A 180 2.43 5.35 -3.44
CA ARG A 180 2.42 6.71 -2.91
C ARG A 180 1.97 7.69 -3.98
N SER A 181 2.48 7.58 -5.20
CA SER A 181 2.08 8.40 -6.34
C SER A 181 0.61 8.22 -6.71
N MET A 182 0.07 7.00 -6.56
CA MET A 182 -1.36 6.75 -6.75
C MET A 182 -2.20 7.44 -5.67
N LEU A 183 -1.82 7.35 -4.40
CA LEU A 183 -2.48 8.08 -3.31
C LEU A 183 -2.45 9.59 -3.53
N ASP A 184 -1.31 10.12 -3.95
CA ASP A 184 -1.15 11.54 -4.29
C ASP A 184 -2.06 11.94 -5.45
N GLY A 185 -2.19 11.08 -6.47
CA GLY A 185 -3.11 11.30 -7.59
C GLY A 185 -4.56 11.43 -7.13
N PHE A 186 -5.04 10.49 -6.32
CA PHE A 186 -6.39 10.58 -5.75
C PHE A 186 -6.57 11.82 -4.88
N GLN A 187 -5.56 12.21 -4.09
CA GLN A 187 -5.61 13.41 -3.28
C GLN A 187 -5.70 14.68 -4.13
N ILE A 188 -4.89 14.80 -5.19
CA ILE A 188 -4.89 15.95 -6.10
C ILE A 188 -6.25 16.09 -6.76
N VAL A 189 -6.81 14.98 -7.28
CA VAL A 189 -8.12 15.00 -7.93
C VAL A 189 -9.23 15.34 -6.93
N ALA A 190 -9.22 14.76 -5.72
CA ALA A 190 -10.20 15.10 -4.68
C ALA A 190 -10.16 16.60 -4.34
N LYS A 191 -8.95 17.18 -4.20
CA LYS A 191 -8.77 18.63 -3.95
C LYS A 191 -9.25 19.49 -5.11
N SER A 192 -9.15 19.03 -6.35
CA SER A 192 -9.57 19.82 -7.52
C SER A 192 -11.08 20.08 -7.58
N ILE A 193 -11.86 19.30 -6.83
CA ILE A 193 -13.32 19.44 -6.78
C ILE A 193 -13.84 19.83 -5.38
N GLN A 194 -12.98 20.17 -4.44
CA GLN A 194 -13.34 20.44 -3.05
C GLN A 194 -14.35 21.59 -2.87
N ASP A 195 -14.38 22.54 -3.82
CA ASP A 195 -15.27 23.70 -3.81
C ASP A 195 -16.56 23.46 -4.62
N LYS A 196 -16.80 22.23 -5.07
CA LYS A 196 -18.02 21.81 -5.74
C LYS A 196 -19.06 21.33 -4.74
N ASP A 197 -20.32 21.27 -5.20
CA ASP A 197 -21.41 20.72 -4.40
C ASP A 197 -21.35 19.18 -4.30
N GLU A 198 -22.25 18.62 -3.52
CA GLU A 198 -22.36 17.20 -3.23
C GLU A 198 -22.79 16.33 -4.43
N HIS A 199 -23.12 16.91 -5.58
CA HIS A 199 -23.40 16.21 -6.83
C HIS A 199 -22.17 16.04 -7.72
N ALA A 200 -21.02 16.65 -7.35
CA ALA A 200 -19.83 16.61 -8.15
C ALA A 200 -19.14 15.24 -8.08
N ILE A 201 -18.97 14.60 -9.22
CA ILE A 201 -18.16 13.38 -9.37
C ILE A 201 -16.76 13.76 -9.85
N ALA A 202 -15.74 13.16 -9.29
CA ALA A 202 -14.34 13.41 -9.62
C ALA A 202 -14.07 12.99 -11.08
N PRO A 203 -13.60 13.90 -11.95
CA PRO A 203 -13.27 13.55 -13.33
C PRO A 203 -11.99 12.71 -13.38
N LEU A 204 -11.84 11.92 -14.44
CA LEU A 204 -10.65 11.07 -14.61
C LEU A 204 -9.43 11.86 -15.14
N TYR A 205 -9.64 12.90 -15.95
CA TYR A 205 -8.56 13.57 -16.69
C TYR A 205 -7.46 14.16 -15.77
N PRO A 206 -7.72 14.67 -14.53
CA PRO A 206 -6.64 15.25 -13.74
C PRO A 206 -5.64 14.22 -13.22
N PHE A 207 -5.98 12.92 -13.26
CA PHE A 207 -5.00 11.87 -12.96
C PHE A 207 -3.84 11.87 -13.96
N TYR A 208 -4.03 12.40 -15.17
CA TYR A 208 -2.95 12.52 -16.14
C TYR A 208 -1.77 13.32 -15.59
N ASP A 209 -2.03 14.40 -14.84
CA ASP A 209 -0.98 15.21 -14.22
C ASP A 209 -0.15 14.44 -13.19
N SER A 210 -0.72 13.37 -12.63
CA SER A 210 -0.03 12.49 -11.68
C SER A 210 0.79 11.39 -12.36
N VAL A 211 0.53 11.10 -13.64
CA VAL A 211 1.17 9.99 -14.35
C VAL A 211 2.10 10.42 -15.47
N HIS A 212 1.91 11.61 -16.07
CA HIS A 212 2.69 12.04 -17.24
C HIS A 212 4.20 12.12 -16.95
N THR A 213 4.59 12.52 -15.75
CA THR A 213 6.00 12.58 -15.33
C THR A 213 6.71 11.23 -15.38
N PHE A 214 5.97 10.14 -15.45
CA PHE A 214 6.48 8.77 -15.55
C PHE A 214 6.50 8.24 -16.98
N LEU A 215 5.84 8.95 -17.90
CA LEU A 215 5.76 8.60 -19.32
C LEU A 215 6.85 9.27 -20.14
N ASP A 216 7.37 10.42 -19.69
CA ASP A 216 8.32 11.27 -20.40
C ASP A 216 9.81 10.96 -20.08
N GLY A 217 10.11 9.79 -19.52
CA GLY A 217 11.45 9.34 -19.14
C GLY A 217 12.20 8.56 -20.22
#